data_99c8c6810be9a835dcd789953d67717e
#
_entry.id   99c8c6810be9a835dcd789953d67717e
#
_cell.length_a   1.000
_cell.length_b   1.000
_cell.length_c   1.000
_cell.angle_alpha   90.00
_cell.angle_beta   90.00
_cell.angle_gamma   90.00
#
_symmetry.space_group_name_H-M   'P 1'
#
loop_
_entity.id
_entity.type
_entity.pdbx_description
1 polymer ?
#
loop_
_entity_poly.entity_id
_entity_poly.type
_entity_poly.pdbx_seq_one_letter_code
_entity_poly.pdbx_strand_id
1 'polypeptide(L)'
;MYRDIAEIRQFYHSPLGALTVAHLHKCFREFWPDFDTTDTPLVGAGYAIPYLNKQGASLAVMSATMGGVRWPGTGPNRAVVTEDHLLPFAENSVERLLLIHAVENADYLREMMSDAWRVLTPNGRILIVVPNRRGWWSRI
;
A
#
# COMPACT_ATOMS: atom_id res chain seq x y z
N MET A 1 16.55 1.58 0.25
CA MET A 1 16.77 2.05 -1.13
C MET A 1 15.53 2.77 -1.62
N TYR A 2 15.70 4.01 -1.99
CA TYR A 2 14.60 4.82 -2.49
C TYR A 2 14.29 4.47 -3.95
N ARG A 3 13.02 4.40 -4.28
CA ARG A 3 12.57 4.29 -5.66
C ARG A 3 11.46 5.30 -5.90
N ASP A 4 11.52 5.99 -7.01
CA ASP A 4 10.42 6.86 -7.35
C ASP A 4 9.26 6.06 -7.95
N ILE A 5 8.11 6.72 -8.04
CA ILE A 5 6.88 6.08 -8.48
C ILE A 5 6.97 5.59 -9.93
N ALA A 6 7.76 6.26 -10.78
CA ALA A 6 7.90 5.86 -12.17
C ALA A 6 8.60 4.51 -12.30
N GLU A 7 9.66 4.27 -11.51
CA GLU A 7 10.36 2.99 -11.49
C GLU A 7 9.46 1.86 -11.01
N ILE A 8 8.69 2.11 -9.95
CA ILE A 8 7.77 1.12 -9.41
C ILE A 8 6.68 0.80 -10.42
N ARG A 9 6.12 1.80 -11.07
CA ARG A 9 5.10 1.60 -12.11
C ARG A 9 5.65 0.79 -13.27
N GLN A 10 6.88 1.07 -13.69
CA GLN A 10 7.51 0.31 -14.77
C GLN A 10 7.65 -1.16 -14.40
N PHE A 11 8.04 -1.45 -13.18
CA PHE A 11 8.09 -2.83 -12.69
C PHE A 11 6.72 -3.51 -12.79
N TYR A 12 5.66 -2.85 -12.33
CA TYR A 12 4.31 -3.44 -12.34
C TYR A 12 3.70 -3.56 -13.74
N HIS A 13 4.25 -2.86 -14.72
CA HIS A 13 3.86 -3.03 -16.12
C HIS A 13 4.62 -4.15 -16.81
N SER A 14 5.62 -4.74 -16.16
CA SER A 14 6.39 -5.86 -16.71
C SER A 14 5.68 -7.20 -16.45
N PRO A 15 6.04 -8.25 -17.19
CA PRO A 15 5.52 -9.60 -16.92
C PRO A 15 5.82 -10.07 -15.50
N LEU A 16 7.00 -9.73 -14.98
CA LEU A 16 7.38 -10.05 -13.60
C LEU A 16 6.50 -9.35 -12.59
N GLY A 17 6.17 -8.09 -12.83
CA GLY A 17 5.24 -7.35 -11.99
C GLY A 17 3.85 -7.97 -11.95
N ALA A 18 3.35 -8.43 -13.10
CA ALA A 18 2.07 -9.10 -13.16
C ALA A 18 2.05 -10.40 -12.35
N LEU A 19 3.12 -11.17 -12.41
CA LEU A 19 3.27 -12.40 -11.61
C LEU A 19 3.33 -12.06 -10.12
N THR A 20 4.02 -10.99 -9.76
CA THR A 20 4.11 -10.53 -8.38
C THR A 20 2.73 -10.15 -7.84
N VAL A 21 1.96 -9.40 -8.60
CA VAL A 21 0.59 -9.02 -8.21
C VAL A 21 -0.26 -10.27 -7.98
N ALA A 22 -0.26 -11.21 -8.91
CA ALA A 22 -1.05 -12.44 -8.80
C ALA A 22 -0.68 -13.24 -7.55
N HIS A 23 0.62 -13.38 -7.30
CA HIS A 23 1.12 -14.12 -6.14
C HIS A 23 0.74 -13.43 -4.82
N LEU A 24 0.96 -12.13 -4.72
CA LEU A 24 0.65 -11.39 -3.50
C LEU A 24 -0.86 -11.32 -3.24
N HIS A 25 -1.68 -11.19 -4.27
CA HIS A 25 -3.13 -11.27 -4.10
C HIS A 25 -3.57 -12.58 -3.46
N LYS A 26 -2.97 -13.68 -3.91
CA LYS A 26 -3.23 -14.99 -3.32
C LYS A 26 -2.85 -15.01 -1.83
N CYS A 27 -1.67 -14.49 -1.50
CA CYS A 27 -1.22 -14.40 -0.11
C CYS A 27 -2.15 -13.53 0.73
N PHE A 28 -2.58 -12.40 0.20
CA PHE A 28 -3.47 -11.49 0.92
C PHE A 28 -4.80 -12.15 1.26
N ARG A 29 -5.38 -12.93 0.33
CA ARG A 29 -6.63 -13.66 0.57
C ARG A 29 -6.46 -14.76 1.60
N GLU A 30 -5.27 -15.36 1.70
CA GLU A 30 -4.97 -16.33 2.74
C GLU A 30 -4.93 -15.70 4.13
N PHE A 31 -4.30 -14.51 4.26
CA PHE A 31 -4.24 -13.78 5.53
C PHE A 31 -5.54 -13.07 5.86
N TRP A 32 -6.20 -12.51 4.86
CA TRP A 32 -7.45 -11.77 4.99
C TRP A 32 -8.48 -12.36 4.03
N PRO A 33 -9.30 -13.32 4.48
CA PRO A 33 -10.34 -13.90 3.61
C PRO A 33 -11.31 -12.85 3.04
N ASP A 34 -11.46 -11.72 3.73
CA ASP A 34 -12.30 -10.61 3.31
C ASP A 34 -11.55 -9.54 2.50
N PHE A 35 -10.35 -9.87 1.98
CA PHE A 35 -9.50 -8.90 1.29
C PHE A 35 -10.23 -8.21 0.13
N ASP A 36 -11.00 -8.95 -0.64
CA ASP A 36 -11.69 -8.44 -1.83
C ASP A 36 -13.05 -7.80 -1.54
N THR A 37 -13.48 -7.75 -0.27
CA THR A 37 -14.77 -7.13 0.05
C THR A 37 -14.73 -5.63 -0.23
N THR A 38 -15.85 -5.10 -0.67
CA THR A 38 -16.02 -3.67 -0.93
C THR A 38 -16.79 -2.95 0.18
N ASP A 39 -17.25 -3.68 1.18
CA ASP A 39 -18.06 -3.12 2.26
C ASP A 39 -17.23 -2.28 3.23
N THR A 40 -15.99 -2.65 3.44
CA THR A 40 -15.08 -1.97 4.35
C THR A 40 -13.93 -1.37 3.55
N PRO A 41 -13.62 -0.07 3.73
CA PRO A 41 -12.51 0.55 3.02
C PRO A 41 -11.18 -0.13 3.31
N LEU A 42 -10.36 -0.30 2.26
CA LEU A 42 -8.99 -0.74 2.37
C LEU A 42 -8.09 0.45 2.06
N VAL A 43 -7.26 0.82 3.03
CA VAL A 43 -6.28 1.90 2.85
C VAL A 43 -4.95 1.28 2.47
N GLY A 44 -4.45 1.62 1.29
CA GLY A 44 -3.13 1.18 0.82
C GLY A 44 -2.14 2.32 0.87
N ALA A 45 -1.05 2.14 1.62
CA ALA A 45 0.02 3.13 1.74
C ALA A 45 1.31 2.63 1.09
N GLY A 46 2.19 3.56 0.75
CA GLY A 46 3.37 3.29 -0.04
C GLY A 46 3.00 3.30 -1.52
N TYR A 47 3.12 2.18 -2.18
CA TYR A 47 2.59 2.02 -3.53
C TYR A 47 1.76 0.74 -3.60
N ALA A 48 0.50 0.85 -3.24
CA ALA A 48 -0.41 -0.29 -3.14
C ALA A 48 -1.41 -0.36 -4.31
N ILE A 49 -1.37 0.58 -5.23
CA ILE A 49 -2.34 0.73 -6.33
C ILE A 49 -2.62 -0.59 -7.06
N PRO A 50 -1.62 -1.41 -7.45
CA PRO A 50 -1.91 -2.64 -8.19
C PRO A 50 -2.77 -3.64 -7.43
N TYR A 51 -2.86 -3.48 -6.11
CA TYR A 51 -3.54 -4.42 -5.21
C TYR A 51 -4.90 -3.90 -4.74
N LEU A 52 -5.23 -2.65 -5.03
CA LEU A 52 -6.48 -2.04 -4.57
C LEU A 52 -7.60 -2.29 -5.56
N ASN A 53 -8.80 -2.53 -5.03
CA ASN A 53 -9.99 -2.69 -5.85
C ASN A 53 -10.51 -1.31 -6.27
N LYS A 54 -10.66 -1.10 -7.58
CA LYS A 54 -11.21 0.15 -8.12
C LYS A 54 -12.66 0.36 -7.74
N GLN A 55 -13.38 -0.73 -7.47
CA GLN A 55 -14.75 -0.68 -6.96
C GLN A 55 -14.71 -0.60 -5.43
N GLY A 56 -15.69 0.02 -4.84
CA GLY A 56 -15.74 0.17 -3.40
C GLY A 56 -15.02 1.43 -2.92
N ALA A 57 -14.62 1.45 -1.67
CA ALA A 57 -14.12 2.65 -0.98
C ALA A 57 -12.62 2.58 -0.64
N SER A 58 -11.84 1.82 -1.40
CA SER A 58 -10.39 1.76 -1.19
C SER A 58 -9.73 3.10 -1.46
N LEU A 59 -8.68 3.41 -0.70
CA LEU A 59 -7.93 4.66 -0.80
C LEU A 59 -6.44 4.36 -0.96
N ALA A 60 -5.79 5.14 -1.81
CA ALA A 60 -4.33 5.06 -2.01
C ALA A 60 -3.67 6.27 -1.36
N VAL A 61 -2.74 6.01 -0.43
CA VAL A 61 -1.95 7.04 0.24
C VAL A 61 -0.51 6.87 -0.17
N MET A 62 0.01 7.83 -0.92
CA MET A 62 1.37 7.76 -1.47
C MET A 62 2.29 8.73 -0.76
N SER A 63 3.57 8.36 -0.71
CA SER A 63 4.60 9.18 -0.08
C SER A 63 4.96 10.38 -0.96
N ALA A 64 5.10 11.55 -0.34
CA ALA A 64 5.59 12.74 -1.03
C ALA A 64 6.98 12.55 -1.61
N THR A 65 7.82 11.71 -1.00
CA THR A 65 9.17 11.45 -1.48
C THR A 65 9.19 10.56 -2.72
N MET A 66 8.19 9.69 -2.88
CA MET A 66 8.05 8.85 -4.07
C MET A 66 7.32 9.56 -5.21
N GLY A 67 6.47 10.50 -4.88
CA GLY A 67 5.54 11.12 -5.81
C GLY A 67 4.20 10.43 -5.81
N GLY A 68 3.26 10.95 -6.58
CA GLY A 68 1.92 10.41 -6.62
C GLY A 68 1.33 10.34 -8.02
N VAL A 69 0.27 9.57 -8.16
CA VAL A 69 -0.51 9.50 -9.38
C VAL A 69 -1.99 9.53 -9.02
N ARG A 70 -2.79 9.99 -9.96
CA ARG A 70 -4.25 9.91 -9.82
C ARG A 70 -4.69 8.44 -9.81
N TRP A 71 -5.61 8.11 -8.92
CA TRP A 71 -6.19 6.77 -8.87
C TRP A 71 -7.63 6.82 -8.33
N PRO A 72 -8.57 6.07 -8.90
CA PRO A 72 -8.45 5.32 -10.15
C PRO A 72 -8.33 6.26 -11.35
N GLY A 73 -8.03 5.73 -12.52
CA GLY A 73 -7.86 6.53 -13.73
C GLY A 73 -9.13 7.23 -14.21
N THR A 74 -10.29 6.70 -13.85
CA THR A 74 -11.60 7.25 -14.17
C THR A 74 -12.41 7.44 -12.90
N GLY A 75 -13.34 8.39 -12.91
CA GLY A 75 -14.17 8.69 -11.74
C GLY A 75 -13.46 9.58 -10.73
N PRO A 76 -14.02 9.71 -9.51
CA PRO A 76 -13.43 10.54 -8.47
C PRO A 76 -12.05 10.03 -8.07
N ASN A 77 -11.12 10.96 -7.82
CA ASN A 77 -9.78 10.63 -7.35
C ASN A 77 -9.83 10.12 -5.92
N ARG A 78 -9.25 8.94 -5.69
CA ARG A 78 -9.15 8.32 -4.37
C ARG A 78 -7.70 8.13 -3.95
N ALA A 79 -6.81 8.93 -4.50
CA ALA A 79 -5.39 8.93 -4.17
C ALA A 79 -5.02 10.25 -3.50
N VAL A 80 -4.14 10.19 -2.52
CA VAL A 80 -3.61 11.36 -1.83
C VAL A 80 -2.12 11.17 -1.62
N VAL A 81 -1.38 12.26 -1.61
CA VAL A 81 0.06 12.29 -1.35
C VAL A 81 0.29 12.95 0.00
N THR A 82 1.00 12.29 0.89
CA THR A 82 1.31 12.81 2.23
C THR A 82 2.75 12.49 2.60
N GLU A 83 3.21 13.06 3.71
CA GLU A 83 4.43 12.59 4.35
C GLU A 83 4.21 11.16 4.86
N ASP A 84 5.27 10.33 4.81
CA ASP A 84 5.19 8.91 5.17
C ASP A 84 4.65 8.66 6.57
N HIS A 85 4.95 9.57 7.48
CA HIS A 85 4.65 9.43 8.90
C HIS A 85 3.41 10.24 9.33
N LEU A 86 2.64 10.73 8.36
CA LEU A 86 1.43 11.54 8.62
C LEU A 86 0.28 11.02 7.75
N LEU A 87 -0.40 9.97 8.24
CA LEU A 87 -1.57 9.46 7.54
C LEU A 87 -2.75 10.41 7.72
N PRO A 88 -3.48 10.72 6.64
CA PRO A 88 -4.53 11.73 6.66
C PRO A 88 -5.85 11.20 7.21
N PHE A 89 -5.80 10.49 8.33
CA PHE A 89 -6.97 9.88 8.95
C PHE A 89 -7.02 10.17 10.44
N ALA A 90 -8.22 10.23 10.97
CA ALA A 90 -8.44 10.36 12.40
C ALA A 90 -7.93 9.12 13.15
N GLU A 91 -7.72 9.29 14.46
CA GLU A 91 -7.41 8.16 15.32
C GLU A 91 -8.54 7.12 15.28
N ASN A 92 -8.16 5.84 15.32
CA ASN A 92 -9.12 4.74 15.39
C ASN A 92 -10.15 4.76 14.25
N SER A 93 -9.72 5.09 13.03
CA SER A 93 -10.65 5.24 11.90
C SER A 93 -10.43 4.22 10.78
N VAL A 94 -9.29 3.53 10.75
CA VAL A 94 -8.94 2.61 9.66
C VAL A 94 -9.03 1.18 10.15
N GLU A 95 -9.83 0.38 9.48
CA GLU A 95 -10.00 -1.04 9.83
C GLU A 95 -9.00 -1.96 9.14
N ARG A 96 -8.60 -1.62 7.90
CA ARG A 96 -7.66 -2.43 7.13
C ARG A 96 -6.62 -1.52 6.47
N LEU A 97 -5.36 -1.73 6.83
CA LEU A 97 -4.24 -0.94 6.29
C LEU A 97 -3.24 -1.88 5.62
N LEU A 98 -2.89 -1.59 4.37
CA LEU A 98 -1.94 -2.36 3.57
C LEU A 98 -0.74 -1.49 3.27
N LEU A 99 0.44 -1.89 3.76
CA LEU A 99 1.70 -1.18 3.52
C LEU A 99 2.52 -1.97 2.50
N ILE A 100 2.67 -1.42 1.29
CA ILE A 100 3.47 -2.03 0.22
C ILE A 100 4.44 -0.97 -0.32
N HIS A 101 5.71 -1.32 -0.41
CA HIS A 101 6.78 -0.39 -0.80
C HIS A 101 6.86 0.82 0.15
N ALA A 102 6.43 0.64 1.38
CA ALA A 102 6.40 1.72 2.37
C ALA A 102 7.56 1.61 3.35
N VAL A 103 7.73 0.46 3.97
CA VAL A 103 8.69 0.27 5.06
C VAL A 103 10.13 0.42 4.58
N GLU A 104 10.47 -0.18 3.44
CA GLU A 104 11.83 -0.11 2.90
C GLU A 104 12.20 1.27 2.37
N ASN A 105 11.22 2.12 2.11
CA ASN A 105 11.43 3.48 1.60
C ASN A 105 11.20 4.55 2.66
N ALA A 106 10.90 4.18 3.90
CA ALA A 106 10.57 5.14 4.95
C ALA A 106 11.82 5.82 5.49
N ASP A 107 11.80 7.15 5.53
CA ASP A 107 12.84 7.96 6.16
C ASP A 107 12.67 7.95 7.68
N TYR A 108 11.44 7.84 8.17
CA TYR A 108 11.08 7.89 9.59
C TYR A 108 10.22 6.68 9.93
N LEU A 109 10.84 5.49 9.94
CA LEU A 109 10.10 4.23 10.10
C LEU A 109 9.33 4.16 11.43
N ARG A 110 9.97 4.58 12.53
CA ARG A 110 9.33 4.54 13.85
C ARG A 110 8.07 5.40 13.87
N GLU A 111 8.19 6.61 13.36
CA GLU A 111 7.09 7.57 13.28
C GLU A 111 5.99 7.07 12.35
N MET A 112 6.37 6.45 11.23
CA MET A 112 5.41 5.86 10.31
C MET A 112 4.61 4.73 10.98
N MET A 113 5.29 3.84 11.68
CA MET A 113 4.62 2.74 12.38
C MET A 113 3.76 3.23 13.54
N SER A 114 4.21 4.25 14.25
CA SER A 114 3.44 4.88 15.30
C SER A 114 2.15 5.51 14.75
N ASP A 115 2.25 6.17 13.60
CA ASP A 115 1.08 6.79 12.97
C ASP A 115 0.12 5.75 12.39
N ALA A 116 0.63 4.65 11.86
CA ALA A 116 -0.19 3.52 11.44
C ALA A 116 -0.98 2.95 12.62
N TRP A 117 -0.34 2.80 13.77
CA TRP A 117 -1.01 2.38 14.99
C TRP A 117 -2.10 3.36 15.42
N ARG A 118 -1.82 4.65 15.34
CA ARG A 118 -2.76 5.70 15.70
C ARG A 118 -4.07 5.61 14.93
N VAL A 119 -3.99 5.39 13.60
CA VAL A 119 -5.18 5.39 12.74
C VAL A 119 -5.98 4.10 12.80
N LEU A 120 -5.36 2.98 13.20
CA LEU A 120 -6.06 1.69 13.24
C LEU A 120 -7.11 1.66 14.34
N THR A 121 -8.27 1.09 14.03
CA THR A 121 -9.29 0.81 15.04
C THR A 121 -8.76 -0.27 16.01
N PRO A 122 -9.37 -0.43 17.20
CA PRO A 122 -8.93 -1.49 18.14
C PRO A 122 -8.92 -2.89 17.55
N ASN A 123 -9.81 -3.17 16.59
CA ASN A 123 -9.86 -4.45 15.89
C ASN A 123 -9.26 -4.34 14.48
N GLY A 124 -8.57 -3.23 14.21
CA GLY A 124 -7.96 -2.99 12.91
C GLY A 124 -6.82 -3.94 12.61
N ARG A 125 -6.61 -4.20 11.33
CA ARG A 125 -5.59 -5.13 10.85
C ARG A 125 -4.63 -4.41 9.92
N ILE A 126 -3.36 -4.75 10.02
CA ILE A 126 -2.33 -4.22 9.14
C ILE A 126 -1.63 -5.39 8.45
N LEU A 127 -1.38 -5.23 7.16
CA LEU A 127 -0.59 -6.16 6.37
C LEU A 127 0.58 -5.39 5.78
N ILE A 128 1.79 -5.89 6.02
CA ILE A 128 3.02 -5.23 5.58
C ILE A 128 3.76 -6.14 4.62
N VAL A 129 4.11 -5.61 3.46
CA VAL A 129 4.89 -6.33 2.46
C VAL A 129 6.24 -5.63 2.32
N VAL A 130 7.30 -6.38 2.55
CA VAL A 130 8.68 -5.89 2.40
C VAL A 130 9.46 -6.84 1.50
N PRO A 131 10.46 -6.33 0.75
CA PRO A 131 11.31 -7.20 -0.04
C PRO A 131 12.11 -8.16 0.83
N ASN A 132 12.22 -9.41 0.39
CA ASN A 132 13.10 -10.36 1.01
C ASN A 132 14.51 -10.15 0.44
N ARG A 133 15.41 -9.58 1.25
CA ARG A 133 16.77 -9.27 0.82
C ARG A 133 17.59 -10.50 0.45
N ARG A 134 17.19 -11.68 0.89
CA ARG A 134 17.82 -12.96 0.57
C ARG A 134 17.13 -13.68 -0.58
N GLY A 135 16.04 -13.13 -1.08
CA GLY A 135 15.29 -13.71 -2.19
C GLY A 135 15.95 -13.43 -3.54
N TRP A 136 15.49 -14.15 -4.55
CA TRP A 136 15.98 -14.01 -5.94
C TRP A 136 15.89 -12.57 -6.46
N TRP A 137 14.88 -11.87 -6.04
CA TRP A 137 14.58 -10.51 -6.52
C TRP A 137 15.59 -9.47 -6.08
N SER A 138 16.23 -9.69 -4.95
CA SER A 138 17.20 -8.75 -4.40
C SER A 138 18.54 -8.80 -5.14
N ARG A 139 18.73 -9.81 -6.00
CA ARG A 139 19.99 -10.02 -6.74
C ARG A 139 19.87 -9.60 -8.20
N ILE A 140 18.73 -9.14 -8.60
CA ILE A 140 18.44 -8.63 -9.93
C ILE A 140 18.22 -7.12 -9.82
#